data_b94866d08987458f8c3c3fc41f26d5d0
#
_entry.id   b94866d08987458f8c3c3fc41f26d5d0
#
_cell.length_a   1.000
_cell.length_b   1.000
_cell.length_c   1.000
_cell.angle_alpha   90.00
_cell.angle_beta   90.00
_cell.angle_gamma   90.00
#
_symmetry.space_group_name_H-M   'P 1'
#
loop_
_entity.id
_entity.type
_entity.pdbx_description
1 polymer ?
#
loop_
_entity_poly.entity_id
_entity_poly.type
_entity_poly.pdbx_seq_one_letter_code
_entity_poly.pdbx_strand_id
1 'polypeptide(L)'
;GNCYLGIDAGSTTTKAALVGEDGSLLYSFYSNNNGNPLATSIKAIQEIYSQLPAGVKIAYSCSTGYGEALIKAALLLDEGEVETVSHYYAAAFFDPEVDCILDIGGQDMKCIKIKNQTVDSVQLNEACSSGCGSFIETFAKSLNYSVEDFAKAALFAENPIDLGTRCTVFMNSKVKQAQKEGASVADISAGLAYSVIKNALYKVIKVSDASELGKHIVCLLYTSDAAD
;
A
#
# COMPACT_ATOMS: atom_id res chain seq x y z
N GLY A 1 12.17 19.92 20.06
CA GLY A 1 12.67 18.72 19.36
C GLY A 1 12.55 18.85 17.86
N ASN A 2 13.26 18.02 17.14
CA ASN A 2 13.15 17.93 15.69
C ASN A 2 12.17 16.82 15.30
N CYS A 3 11.53 16.99 14.16
CA CYS A 3 10.77 15.95 13.49
C CYS A 3 11.01 16.01 11.97
N TYR A 4 10.58 14.99 11.27
CA TYR A 4 10.82 14.80 9.84
C TYR A 4 9.49 14.59 9.14
N LEU A 5 9.29 15.28 8.02
CA LEU A 5 8.06 15.19 7.22
C LEU A 5 8.28 14.37 5.97
N GLY A 6 7.47 13.35 5.76
CA GLY A 6 7.37 12.61 4.51
C GLY A 6 6.01 12.83 3.84
N ILE A 7 5.99 13.02 2.53
CA ILE A 7 4.76 13.13 1.72
C ILE A 7 4.84 12.14 0.56
N ASP A 8 3.90 11.21 0.50
CA ASP A 8 3.70 10.33 -0.64
C ASP A 8 2.51 10.85 -1.47
N ALA A 9 2.82 11.48 -2.60
CA ALA A 9 1.85 12.02 -3.53
C ALA A 9 1.57 11.04 -4.66
N GLY A 10 0.73 10.05 -4.40
CA GLY A 10 0.32 9.07 -5.39
C GLY A 10 -0.66 9.62 -6.42
N SER A 11 -0.96 8.83 -7.46
CA SER A 11 -1.92 9.20 -8.51
C SER A 11 -3.35 9.33 -7.99
N THR A 12 -3.73 8.57 -6.97
CA THR A 12 -5.09 8.49 -6.43
C THR A 12 -5.18 9.00 -5.00
N THR A 13 -4.16 8.74 -4.19
CA THR A 13 -4.12 9.07 -2.77
C THR A 13 -2.89 9.88 -2.42
N THR A 14 -3.00 10.71 -1.41
CA THR A 14 -1.88 11.43 -0.81
C THR A 14 -1.79 11.05 0.66
N LYS A 15 -0.58 10.75 1.11
CA LYS A 15 -0.26 10.39 2.48
C LYS A 15 0.80 11.33 2.98
N ALA A 16 0.75 11.66 4.26
CA ALA A 16 1.83 12.38 4.93
C ALA A 16 2.09 11.75 6.29
N ALA A 17 3.35 11.72 6.67
CA ALA A 17 3.78 11.24 7.98
C ALA A 17 4.76 12.23 8.61
N LEU A 18 4.57 12.47 9.90
CA LEU A 18 5.51 13.20 10.73
C LEU A 18 6.18 12.21 11.67
N VAL A 19 7.50 12.14 11.62
CA VAL A 19 8.29 11.15 12.36
C VAL A 19 9.24 11.86 13.31
N GLY A 20 9.36 11.37 14.53
CA GLY A 20 10.30 11.87 15.53
C GLY A 20 11.74 11.44 15.27
N GLU A 21 12.70 12.00 16.01
CA GLU A 21 14.12 11.65 15.93
C GLU A 21 14.39 10.18 16.30
N ASP A 22 13.51 9.57 17.07
CA ASP A 22 13.56 8.17 17.49
C ASP A 22 12.87 7.20 16.51
N GLY A 23 12.35 7.71 15.40
CA GLY A 23 11.59 6.94 14.41
C GLY A 23 10.12 6.75 14.77
N SER A 24 9.62 7.31 15.88
CA SER A 24 8.22 7.20 16.24
C SER A 24 7.33 7.99 15.28
N LEU A 25 6.18 7.41 14.92
CA LEU A 25 5.16 8.10 14.13
C LEU A 25 4.40 9.08 15.04
N LEU A 26 4.58 10.38 14.78
CA LEU A 26 3.95 11.45 15.56
C LEU A 26 2.59 11.85 15.00
N TYR A 27 2.44 11.79 13.69
CA TYR A 27 1.21 12.14 12.98
C TYR A 27 1.16 11.42 11.64
N SER A 28 -0.02 11.01 11.23
CA SER A 28 -0.26 10.45 9.89
C SER A 28 -1.48 11.09 9.25
N PHE A 29 -1.42 11.26 7.94
CA PHE A 29 -2.50 11.75 7.11
C PHE A 29 -2.67 10.82 5.91
N TYR A 30 -3.90 10.48 5.60
CA TYR A 30 -4.27 9.68 4.43
C TYR A 30 -5.55 10.24 3.82
N SER A 31 -5.53 10.53 2.54
CA SER A 31 -6.74 10.99 1.83
C SER A 31 -6.70 10.66 0.35
N ASN A 32 -7.86 10.41 -0.23
CA ASN A 32 -8.01 10.46 -1.67
C ASN A 32 -7.72 11.89 -2.15
N ASN A 33 -6.92 12.05 -3.20
CA ASN A 33 -6.52 13.37 -3.69
C ASN A 33 -7.40 13.87 -4.85
N ASN A 34 -8.35 13.07 -5.32
CA ASN A 34 -9.25 13.41 -6.41
C ASN A 34 -8.54 14.02 -7.64
N GLY A 35 -7.33 13.53 -7.94
CA GLY A 35 -6.50 14.04 -9.01
C GLY A 35 -5.75 15.35 -8.71
N ASN A 36 -5.81 15.85 -7.48
CA ASN A 36 -5.10 17.06 -7.05
C ASN A 36 -4.21 16.79 -5.82
N PRO A 37 -3.06 16.14 -6.01
CA PRO A 37 -2.16 15.81 -4.92
C PRO A 37 -1.57 17.06 -4.23
N LEU A 38 -1.40 18.17 -4.95
CA LEU A 38 -0.86 19.40 -4.36
C LEU A 38 -1.83 20.00 -3.33
N ALA A 39 -3.10 20.17 -3.68
CA ALA A 39 -4.07 20.71 -2.74
C ALA A 39 -4.23 19.81 -1.50
N THR A 40 -4.19 18.49 -1.70
CA THR A 40 -4.26 17.51 -0.60
C THR A 40 -3.02 17.55 0.28
N SER A 41 -1.83 17.71 -0.30
CA SER A 41 -0.58 17.88 0.46
C SER A 41 -0.56 19.17 1.28
N ILE A 42 -1.07 20.28 0.71
CA ILE A 42 -1.21 21.54 1.44
C ILE A 42 -2.12 21.36 2.65
N LYS A 43 -3.26 20.68 2.47
CA LYS A 43 -4.18 20.38 3.58
C LYS A 43 -3.49 19.56 4.67
N ALA A 44 -2.77 18.49 4.30
CA ALA A 44 -2.02 17.67 5.24
C ALA A 44 -1.01 18.51 6.05
N ILE A 45 -0.25 19.36 5.38
CA ILE A 45 0.72 20.25 6.05
C ILE A 45 0.03 21.23 7.01
N GLN A 46 -1.08 21.82 6.59
CA GLN A 46 -1.85 22.72 7.45
C GLN A 46 -2.37 22.01 8.72
N GLU A 47 -2.86 20.78 8.57
CA GLU A 47 -3.29 19.97 9.71
C GLU A 47 -2.11 19.63 10.64
N ILE A 48 -0.95 19.24 10.09
CA ILE A 48 0.27 19.00 10.86
C ILE A 48 0.68 20.24 11.65
N TYR A 49 0.79 21.39 11.00
CA TYR A 49 1.20 22.63 11.67
C TYR A 49 0.21 23.08 12.76
N SER A 50 -1.09 22.82 12.58
CA SER A 50 -2.11 23.15 13.58
C SER A 50 -1.97 22.33 14.88
N GLN A 51 -1.32 21.18 14.80
CA GLN A 51 -1.15 20.24 15.91
C GLN A 51 0.29 20.19 16.43
N LEU A 52 1.24 20.89 15.80
CA LEU A 52 2.63 20.87 16.20
C LEU A 52 2.81 21.53 17.57
N PRO A 53 3.38 20.83 18.57
CA PRO A 53 3.63 21.42 19.87
C PRO A 53 4.64 22.57 19.80
N ALA A 54 4.52 23.53 20.70
CA ALA A 54 5.49 24.63 20.81
C ALA A 54 6.92 24.08 21.02
N GLY A 55 7.87 24.58 20.24
CA GLY A 55 9.28 24.17 20.30
C GLY A 55 9.63 22.91 19.51
N VAL A 56 8.66 22.31 18.81
CA VAL A 56 8.90 21.27 17.79
C VAL A 56 9.01 21.92 16.42
N LYS A 57 9.97 21.48 15.62
CA LYS A 57 10.18 21.98 14.26
C LYS A 57 10.41 20.82 13.29
N ILE A 58 9.90 20.96 12.06
CA ILE A 58 10.24 20.09 10.95
C ILE A 58 11.67 20.43 10.53
N ALA A 59 12.59 19.50 10.79
CA ALA A 59 14.02 19.69 10.53
C ALA A 59 14.42 19.27 9.11
N TYR A 60 13.67 18.37 8.49
CA TYR A 60 13.85 17.90 7.12
C TYR A 60 12.54 17.39 6.54
N SER A 61 12.39 17.51 5.24
CA SER A 61 11.16 17.13 4.51
C SER A 61 11.47 16.47 3.18
N CYS A 62 10.71 15.43 2.86
CA CYS A 62 10.88 14.67 1.63
C CYS A 62 9.53 14.37 0.98
N SER A 63 9.49 14.36 -0.35
CA SER A 63 8.36 13.87 -1.12
C SER A 63 8.73 12.63 -1.92
N THR A 64 7.75 11.78 -2.18
CA THR A 64 7.83 10.60 -3.04
C THR A 64 6.52 10.37 -3.77
N GLY A 65 6.46 9.35 -4.61
CA GLY A 65 5.30 9.00 -5.41
C GLY A 65 5.25 9.70 -6.76
N TYR A 66 4.16 9.51 -7.50
CA TYR A 66 3.96 10.07 -8.84
C TYR A 66 4.09 11.60 -8.89
N GLY A 67 3.61 12.29 -7.86
CA GLY A 67 3.66 13.76 -7.74
C GLY A 67 4.92 14.30 -7.06
N GLU A 68 5.95 13.48 -6.82
CA GLU A 68 7.15 13.82 -6.06
C GLU A 68 7.75 15.19 -6.47
N ALA A 69 8.09 15.36 -7.74
CA ALA A 69 8.75 16.56 -8.21
C ALA A 69 7.87 17.82 -8.10
N LEU A 70 6.56 17.68 -8.35
CA LEU A 70 5.60 18.76 -8.19
C LEU A 70 5.51 19.20 -6.74
N ILE A 71 5.37 18.26 -5.82
CA ILE A 71 5.22 18.55 -4.39
C ILE A 71 6.49 19.16 -3.81
N LYS A 72 7.65 18.58 -4.15
CA LYS A 72 8.95 19.16 -3.75
C LYS A 72 9.08 20.60 -4.19
N ALA A 73 8.83 20.90 -5.46
CA ALA A 73 8.98 22.24 -6.01
C ALA A 73 7.97 23.24 -5.43
N ALA A 74 6.69 22.85 -5.35
CA ALA A 74 5.62 23.74 -4.91
C ALA A 74 5.67 24.06 -3.41
N LEU A 75 6.10 23.09 -2.60
CA LEU A 75 6.14 23.22 -1.14
C LEU A 75 7.55 23.49 -0.60
N LEU A 76 8.54 23.62 -1.48
CA LEU A 76 9.94 23.86 -1.14
C LEU A 76 10.48 22.82 -0.15
N LEU A 77 10.18 21.54 -0.41
CA LEU A 77 10.70 20.47 0.41
C LEU A 77 12.19 20.26 0.16
N ASP A 78 12.89 19.76 1.16
CA ASP A 78 14.34 19.57 1.10
C ASP A 78 14.75 18.55 0.04
N GLU A 79 13.98 17.45 -0.09
CA GLU A 79 14.30 16.35 -1.00
C GLU A 79 13.07 15.76 -1.69
N GLY A 80 13.30 15.09 -2.81
CA GLY A 80 12.38 14.19 -3.47
C GLY A 80 13.09 12.87 -3.72
N GLU A 81 12.42 11.75 -3.37
CA GLU A 81 13.00 10.43 -3.48
C GLU A 81 12.14 9.52 -4.36
N VAL A 82 12.79 8.63 -5.06
CA VAL A 82 12.12 7.60 -5.86
C VAL A 82 11.31 6.67 -4.96
N GLU A 83 10.08 6.37 -5.37
CA GLU A 83 9.13 5.58 -4.58
C GLU A 83 9.70 4.23 -4.12
N THR A 84 10.34 3.48 -5.01
CA THR A 84 10.94 2.18 -4.66
C THR A 84 12.07 2.28 -3.63
N VAL A 85 12.83 3.38 -3.65
CA VAL A 85 13.88 3.65 -2.66
C VAL A 85 13.26 4.03 -1.32
N SER A 86 12.22 4.86 -1.32
CA SER A 86 11.47 5.22 -0.11
C SER A 86 10.86 3.98 0.55
N HIS A 87 10.26 3.09 -0.25
CA HIS A 87 9.71 1.81 0.23
C HIS A 87 10.79 0.90 0.83
N TYR A 88 11.97 0.86 0.21
CA TYR A 88 13.09 0.10 0.76
C TYR A 88 13.54 0.63 2.12
N TYR A 89 13.75 1.93 2.27
CA TYR A 89 14.16 2.51 3.55
C TYR A 89 13.11 2.29 4.63
N ALA A 90 11.83 2.42 4.31
CA ALA A 90 10.76 2.13 5.23
C ALA A 90 10.74 0.65 5.66
N ALA A 91 10.84 -0.27 4.71
CA ALA A 91 10.89 -1.71 4.99
C ALA A 91 12.11 -2.09 5.83
N ALA A 92 13.29 -1.54 5.52
CA ALA A 92 14.53 -1.79 6.24
C ALA A 92 14.52 -1.20 7.66
N PHE A 93 13.72 -0.18 7.94
CA PHE A 93 13.51 0.33 9.28
C PHE A 93 12.81 -0.71 10.18
N PHE A 94 11.83 -1.44 9.64
CA PHE A 94 11.10 -2.47 10.39
C PHE A 94 11.82 -3.82 10.36
N ASP A 95 12.43 -4.18 9.25
CA ASP A 95 13.23 -5.40 9.08
C ASP A 95 14.55 -5.09 8.36
N PRO A 96 15.65 -4.84 9.10
CA PRO A 96 16.94 -4.53 8.49
C PRO A 96 17.51 -5.64 7.59
N GLU A 97 17.00 -6.86 7.70
CA GLU A 97 17.40 -7.99 6.86
C GLU A 97 16.46 -8.22 5.68
N VAL A 98 15.54 -7.28 5.40
CA VAL A 98 14.58 -7.40 4.30
C VAL A 98 15.28 -7.75 2.97
N ASP A 99 14.81 -8.80 2.32
CA ASP A 99 15.34 -9.28 1.03
C ASP A 99 14.29 -9.21 -0.09
N CYS A 100 13.01 -9.05 0.25
CA CYS A 100 11.93 -8.89 -0.70
C CYS A 100 10.84 -7.96 -0.18
N ILE A 101 10.41 -7.00 -0.99
CA ILE A 101 9.26 -6.14 -0.70
C ILE A 101 8.17 -6.43 -1.73
N LEU A 102 6.98 -6.79 -1.27
CA LEU A 102 5.78 -6.89 -2.08
C LEU A 102 4.97 -5.62 -1.86
N ASP A 103 5.02 -4.71 -2.81
CA ASP A 103 4.25 -3.48 -2.81
C ASP A 103 2.98 -3.68 -3.64
N ILE A 104 1.83 -3.67 -2.99
CA ILE A 104 0.51 -3.85 -3.60
C ILE A 104 -0.22 -2.52 -3.52
N GLY A 105 -0.05 -1.71 -4.56
CA GLY A 105 -0.70 -0.43 -4.70
C GLY A 105 -2.18 -0.52 -5.07
N GLY A 106 -2.82 0.64 -5.24
CA GLY A 106 -4.22 0.73 -5.68
C GLY A 106 -4.42 0.28 -7.12
N GLN A 107 -3.45 0.54 -7.99
CA GLN A 107 -3.53 0.28 -9.43
C GLN A 107 -2.36 -0.52 -9.99
N ASP A 108 -1.29 -0.64 -9.26
CA ASP A 108 -0.08 -1.37 -9.64
C ASP A 108 0.38 -2.31 -8.52
N MET A 109 1.34 -3.11 -8.85
CA MET A 109 1.99 -4.03 -7.94
C MET A 109 3.46 -4.12 -8.30
N LYS A 110 4.32 -4.04 -7.29
CA LYS A 110 5.77 -4.15 -7.45
C LYS A 110 6.32 -5.27 -6.56
N CYS A 111 7.27 -5.99 -7.07
CA CYS A 111 8.16 -6.83 -6.28
C CYS A 111 9.56 -6.23 -6.33
N ILE A 112 10.05 -5.80 -5.19
CA ILE A 112 11.35 -5.18 -5.04
C ILE A 112 12.28 -6.20 -4.36
N LYS A 113 13.30 -6.65 -5.07
CA LYS A 113 14.33 -7.53 -4.51
C LYS A 113 15.45 -6.70 -3.94
N ILE A 114 15.87 -7.04 -2.73
CA ILE A 114 16.96 -6.39 -2.03
C ILE A 114 18.13 -7.35 -1.95
N LYS A 115 19.32 -6.84 -2.25
CA LYS A 115 20.57 -7.59 -2.17
C LYS A 115 21.68 -6.66 -1.72
N ASN A 116 22.46 -7.10 -0.74
CA ASN A 116 23.55 -6.30 -0.17
C ASN A 116 23.05 -4.89 0.28
N GLN A 117 21.89 -4.83 0.93
CA GLN A 117 21.29 -3.59 1.41
C GLN A 117 21.02 -2.55 0.29
N THR A 118 20.73 -3.02 -0.90
CA THR A 118 20.46 -2.19 -2.06
C THR A 118 19.35 -2.80 -2.88
N VAL A 119 18.54 -1.96 -3.56
CA VAL A 119 17.55 -2.44 -4.52
C VAL A 119 18.27 -3.10 -5.69
N ASP A 120 18.10 -4.41 -5.82
CA ASP A 120 18.73 -5.23 -6.87
C ASP A 120 17.88 -5.26 -8.15
N SER A 121 16.58 -5.48 -7.99
CA SER A 121 15.64 -5.51 -9.12
C SER A 121 14.23 -5.11 -8.71
N VAL A 122 13.48 -4.58 -9.66
CA VAL A 122 12.07 -4.22 -9.51
C VAL A 122 11.28 -4.87 -10.63
N GLN A 123 10.29 -5.67 -10.26
CA GLN A 123 9.30 -6.21 -11.19
C GLN A 123 7.99 -5.46 -10.98
N LEU A 124 7.48 -4.85 -12.04
CA LEU A 124 6.29 -4.02 -12.03
C LEU A 124 5.19 -4.66 -12.86
N ASN A 125 3.95 -4.62 -12.37
CA ASN A 125 2.77 -4.95 -13.14
C ASN A 125 1.74 -3.82 -13.03
N GLU A 126 1.64 -3.03 -14.09
CA GLU A 126 0.66 -1.95 -14.23
C GLU A 126 -0.63 -2.41 -14.97
N ALA A 127 -0.58 -3.58 -15.59
CA ALA A 127 -1.58 -3.96 -16.60
C ALA A 127 -2.81 -4.71 -16.07
N CYS A 128 -2.85 -5.08 -14.80
CA CYS A 128 -3.93 -5.93 -14.30
C CYS A 128 -4.48 -5.45 -12.96
N SER A 129 -5.60 -4.73 -13.01
CA SER A 129 -6.35 -4.33 -11.81
C SER A 129 -6.80 -5.50 -10.91
N SER A 130 -6.78 -6.74 -11.41
CA SER A 130 -7.18 -7.92 -10.64
C SER A 130 -6.15 -8.39 -9.59
N GLY A 131 -5.00 -7.71 -9.52
CA GLY A 131 -3.96 -7.98 -8.52
C GLY A 131 -3.70 -6.80 -7.59
N CYS A 132 -4.49 -5.75 -7.64
CA CYS A 132 -4.25 -4.50 -6.93
C CYS A 132 -5.37 -4.18 -5.93
N GLY A 133 -5.12 -3.23 -5.02
CA GLY A 133 -6.04 -2.87 -3.94
C GLY A 133 -7.41 -2.39 -4.42
N SER A 134 -7.49 -1.67 -5.53
CA SER A 134 -8.76 -1.20 -6.11
C SER A 134 -9.73 -2.33 -6.47
N PHE A 135 -9.22 -3.52 -6.71
CA PHE A 135 -10.03 -4.71 -6.96
C PHE A 135 -10.78 -5.14 -5.69
N ILE A 136 -10.08 -5.20 -4.55
CA ILE A 136 -10.68 -5.53 -3.25
C ILE A 136 -11.71 -4.47 -2.87
N GLU A 137 -11.39 -3.19 -3.05
CA GLU A 137 -12.31 -2.08 -2.79
C GLU A 137 -13.60 -2.19 -3.60
N THR A 138 -13.51 -2.54 -4.88
CA THR A 138 -14.67 -2.73 -5.75
C THR A 138 -15.58 -3.84 -5.25
N PHE A 139 -15.02 -4.96 -4.79
CA PHE A 139 -15.80 -6.05 -4.22
C PHE A 139 -16.41 -5.68 -2.87
N ALA A 140 -15.67 -5.07 -1.98
CA ALA A 140 -16.19 -4.60 -0.69
C ALA A 140 -17.42 -3.71 -0.90
N LYS A 141 -17.33 -2.71 -1.78
CA LYS A 141 -18.45 -1.82 -2.15
C LYS A 141 -19.63 -2.59 -2.73
N SER A 142 -19.38 -3.57 -3.60
CA SER A 142 -20.46 -4.38 -4.20
C SER A 142 -21.23 -5.23 -3.17
N LEU A 143 -20.61 -5.51 -2.04
CA LEU A 143 -21.19 -6.25 -0.91
C LEU A 143 -21.69 -5.33 0.20
N ASN A 144 -21.69 -4.00 0.01
CA ASN A 144 -22.05 -2.97 0.99
C ASN A 144 -21.18 -2.99 2.26
N TYR A 145 -19.88 -3.28 2.10
CA TYR A 145 -18.89 -3.23 3.17
C TYR A 145 -17.93 -2.07 2.94
N SER A 146 -17.44 -1.48 4.04
CA SER A 146 -16.20 -0.70 3.99
C SER A 146 -15.02 -1.64 3.68
N VAL A 147 -13.92 -1.12 3.16
CA VAL A 147 -12.73 -1.94 2.89
C VAL A 147 -12.19 -2.54 4.18
N GLU A 148 -12.18 -1.76 5.27
CA GLU A 148 -11.75 -2.19 6.60
C GLU A 148 -12.60 -3.35 7.14
N ASP A 149 -13.93 -3.19 7.16
CA ASP A 149 -14.82 -4.23 7.65
C ASP A 149 -14.74 -5.49 6.79
N PHE A 150 -14.52 -5.32 5.49
CA PHE A 150 -14.35 -6.43 4.57
C PHE A 150 -13.03 -7.17 4.83
N ALA A 151 -11.94 -6.45 5.07
CA ALA A 151 -10.65 -7.04 5.44
C ALA A 151 -10.72 -7.74 6.81
N LYS A 152 -11.37 -7.11 7.81
CA LYS A 152 -11.59 -7.72 9.12
C LYS A 152 -12.42 -9.01 9.03
N ALA A 153 -13.44 -9.04 8.17
CA ALA A 153 -14.25 -10.23 7.96
C ALA A 153 -13.42 -11.43 7.47
N ALA A 154 -12.38 -11.20 6.64
CA ALA A 154 -11.52 -12.27 6.15
C ALA A 154 -10.82 -13.06 7.25
N LEU A 155 -10.54 -12.44 8.41
CA LEU A 155 -9.89 -13.09 9.55
C LEU A 155 -10.78 -14.18 10.20
N PHE A 156 -12.08 -14.15 9.95
CA PHE A 156 -13.05 -15.09 10.48
C PHE A 156 -13.55 -16.10 9.44
N ALA A 157 -12.85 -16.20 8.30
CA ALA A 157 -13.20 -17.17 7.26
C ALA A 157 -12.94 -18.59 7.74
N GLU A 158 -13.94 -19.45 7.60
CA GLU A 158 -13.82 -20.88 7.90
C GLU A 158 -13.47 -21.71 6.66
N ASN A 159 -14.03 -21.32 5.52
CA ASN A 159 -13.83 -21.99 4.24
C ASN A 159 -13.63 -20.98 3.11
N PRO A 160 -12.44 -20.34 3.02
CA PRO A 160 -12.16 -19.36 1.97
C PRO A 160 -12.43 -19.93 0.58
N ILE A 161 -13.18 -19.19 -0.24
CA ILE A 161 -13.49 -19.65 -1.60
C ILE A 161 -12.26 -19.61 -2.49
N ASP A 162 -12.07 -20.63 -3.33
CA ASP A 162 -10.98 -20.63 -4.32
C ASP A 162 -11.42 -19.89 -5.60
N LEU A 163 -10.94 -18.67 -5.74
CA LEU A 163 -11.17 -17.85 -6.93
C LEU A 163 -10.13 -18.08 -8.02
N GLY A 164 -9.05 -18.78 -7.71
CA GLY A 164 -7.91 -19.01 -8.59
C GLY A 164 -7.15 -17.73 -8.92
N THR A 165 -6.43 -17.70 -10.03
CA THR A 165 -5.59 -16.60 -10.53
C THR A 165 -6.11 -16.03 -11.85
N ARG A 166 -7.42 -15.90 -12.00
CA ARG A 166 -8.05 -15.47 -13.25
C ARG A 166 -8.30 -13.96 -13.26
N CYS A 167 -8.64 -13.45 -14.44
CA CYS A 167 -9.02 -12.06 -14.66
C CYS A 167 -10.29 -11.70 -13.85
N THR A 168 -10.42 -10.41 -13.49
CA THR A 168 -11.51 -9.81 -12.69
C THR A 168 -12.91 -10.21 -13.15
N VAL A 169 -13.14 -10.31 -14.47
CA VAL A 169 -14.44 -10.67 -15.04
C VAL A 169 -14.86 -12.07 -14.59
N PHE A 170 -13.93 -13.04 -14.62
CA PHE A 170 -14.20 -14.40 -14.17
C PHE A 170 -14.37 -14.50 -12.66
N MET A 171 -13.66 -13.68 -11.90
CA MET A 171 -13.80 -13.64 -10.45
C MET A 171 -15.17 -13.10 -10.03
N ASN A 172 -15.70 -12.08 -10.71
CA ASN A 172 -17.06 -11.58 -10.48
C ASN A 172 -18.12 -12.68 -10.61
N SER A 173 -18.01 -13.51 -11.64
CA SER A 173 -18.94 -14.63 -11.86
C SER A 173 -18.83 -15.65 -10.74
N LYS A 174 -17.61 -16.01 -10.34
CA LYS A 174 -17.36 -16.95 -9.24
C LYS A 174 -17.86 -16.44 -7.88
N VAL A 175 -17.63 -15.15 -7.58
CA VAL A 175 -18.14 -14.54 -6.35
C VAL A 175 -19.68 -14.58 -6.32
N LYS A 176 -20.33 -14.19 -7.43
CA LYS A 176 -21.80 -14.27 -7.53
C LYS A 176 -22.32 -15.67 -7.36
N GLN A 177 -21.63 -16.67 -7.91
CA GLN A 177 -22.00 -18.07 -7.74
C GLN A 177 -21.81 -18.50 -6.29
N ALA A 178 -20.68 -18.19 -5.66
CA ALA A 178 -20.41 -18.51 -4.26
C ALA A 178 -21.47 -17.90 -3.33
N GLN A 179 -21.91 -16.65 -3.59
CA GLN A 179 -23.00 -16.01 -2.86
C GLN A 179 -24.32 -16.79 -2.99
N LYS A 180 -24.66 -17.27 -4.21
CA LYS A 180 -25.86 -18.08 -4.42
C LYS A 180 -25.79 -19.43 -3.72
N GLU A 181 -24.58 -19.96 -3.56
CA GLU A 181 -24.30 -21.23 -2.86
C GLU A 181 -24.21 -21.04 -1.33
N GLY A 182 -24.37 -19.81 -0.83
CA GLY A 182 -24.41 -19.51 0.60
C GLY A 182 -23.05 -19.25 1.24
N ALA A 183 -22.00 -18.94 0.45
CA ALA A 183 -20.71 -18.54 0.99
C ALA A 183 -20.83 -17.27 1.84
N SER A 184 -20.15 -17.26 2.98
CA SER A 184 -20.13 -16.10 3.87
C SER A 184 -19.30 -14.96 3.27
N VAL A 185 -19.54 -13.71 3.70
CA VAL A 185 -18.71 -12.57 3.34
C VAL A 185 -17.27 -12.79 3.76
N ALA A 186 -17.04 -13.42 4.91
CA ALA A 186 -15.72 -13.79 5.40
C ALA A 186 -14.97 -14.71 4.41
N ASP A 187 -15.62 -15.77 3.94
CA ASP A 187 -15.04 -16.72 3.00
C ASP A 187 -14.76 -16.09 1.62
N ILE A 188 -15.62 -15.17 1.18
CA ILE A 188 -15.44 -14.41 -0.05
C ILE A 188 -14.24 -13.44 0.09
N SER A 189 -14.19 -12.69 1.19
CA SER A 189 -13.11 -11.74 1.45
C SER A 189 -11.74 -12.42 1.52
N ALA A 190 -11.64 -13.51 2.28
CA ALA A 190 -10.41 -14.29 2.36
C ALA A 190 -10.02 -14.90 1.01
N GLY A 191 -10.98 -15.41 0.24
CA GLY A 191 -10.75 -15.94 -1.10
C GLY A 191 -10.21 -14.88 -2.07
N LEU A 192 -10.70 -13.64 -1.98
CA LEU A 192 -10.19 -12.51 -2.76
C LEU A 192 -8.77 -12.13 -2.34
N ALA A 193 -8.48 -12.07 -1.05
CA ALA A 193 -7.14 -11.79 -0.53
C ALA A 193 -6.14 -12.84 -1.03
N TYR A 194 -6.45 -14.12 -0.92
CA TYR A 194 -5.62 -15.19 -1.46
C TYR A 194 -5.41 -15.07 -2.98
N SER A 195 -6.45 -14.71 -3.72
CA SER A 195 -6.35 -14.55 -5.17
C SER A 195 -5.43 -13.40 -5.56
N VAL A 196 -5.49 -12.26 -4.85
CA VAL A 196 -4.57 -11.12 -5.06
C VAL A 196 -3.13 -11.55 -4.83
N ILE A 197 -2.84 -12.20 -3.71
CA ILE A 197 -1.48 -12.67 -3.41
C ILE A 197 -1.01 -13.72 -4.41
N LYS A 198 -1.85 -14.70 -4.78
CA LYS A 198 -1.49 -15.68 -5.82
C LYS A 198 -1.20 -15.02 -7.17
N ASN A 199 -1.98 -14.00 -7.55
CA ASN A 199 -1.71 -13.24 -8.77
C ASN A 199 -0.36 -12.50 -8.70
N ALA A 200 -0.05 -11.89 -7.54
CA ALA A 200 1.26 -11.29 -7.30
C ALA A 200 2.39 -12.28 -7.54
N LEU A 201 2.32 -13.41 -6.86
CA LEU A 201 3.39 -14.40 -6.86
C LEU A 201 3.56 -15.07 -8.23
N TYR A 202 2.49 -15.50 -8.85
CA TYR A 202 2.57 -16.34 -10.05
C TYR A 202 2.58 -15.55 -11.36
N LYS A 203 1.92 -14.40 -11.44
CA LYS A 203 1.84 -13.63 -12.68
C LYS A 203 2.83 -12.49 -12.74
N VAL A 204 3.07 -11.80 -11.64
CA VAL A 204 3.99 -10.67 -11.59
C VAL A 204 5.41 -11.14 -11.37
N ILE A 205 5.63 -11.83 -10.27
CA ILE A 205 6.97 -12.27 -9.84
C ILE A 205 7.40 -13.54 -10.55
N LYS A 206 6.42 -14.35 -11.02
CA LYS A 206 6.62 -15.62 -11.73
C LYS A 206 7.46 -16.61 -10.94
N VAL A 207 7.33 -16.60 -9.61
CA VAL A 207 7.98 -17.59 -8.77
C VAL A 207 7.33 -18.96 -8.95
N SER A 208 8.14 -19.99 -9.07
CA SER A 208 7.69 -21.38 -9.02
C SER A 208 7.62 -21.92 -7.60
N ASP A 209 8.43 -21.37 -6.70
CA ASP A 209 8.50 -21.71 -5.29
C ASP A 209 8.57 -20.42 -4.45
N ALA A 210 7.80 -20.36 -3.36
CA ALA A 210 7.80 -19.21 -2.46
C ALA A 210 9.16 -18.95 -1.81
N SER A 211 10.02 -19.98 -1.69
CA SER A 211 11.40 -19.83 -1.18
C SER A 211 12.27 -18.91 -2.06
N GLU A 212 11.92 -18.71 -3.33
CA GLU A 212 12.61 -17.79 -4.23
C GLU A 212 12.41 -16.32 -3.85
N LEU A 213 11.39 -16.00 -3.03
CA LEU A 213 11.15 -14.64 -2.53
C LEU A 213 12.19 -14.19 -1.53
N GLY A 214 12.80 -15.14 -0.80
CA GLY A 214 13.69 -14.87 0.31
C GLY A 214 13.10 -15.27 1.65
N LYS A 215 13.73 -14.85 2.73
CA LYS A 215 13.31 -15.19 4.10
C LYS A 215 12.66 -14.02 4.82
N HIS A 216 13.08 -12.80 4.50
CA HIS A 216 12.64 -11.55 5.09
C HIS A 216 11.80 -10.77 4.09
N ILE A 217 10.48 -10.98 4.16
CA ILE A 217 9.52 -10.41 3.21
C ILE A 217 8.68 -9.37 3.91
N VAL A 218 8.72 -8.14 3.41
CA VAL A 218 7.86 -7.05 3.86
C VAL A 218 6.77 -6.82 2.81
N CYS A 219 5.51 -6.82 3.24
CA CYS A 219 4.38 -6.53 2.38
C CYS A 219 3.84 -5.12 2.67
N LEU A 220 3.79 -4.29 1.64
CA LEU A 220 3.18 -2.96 1.68
C LEU A 220 1.83 -3.04 0.95
N LEU A 221 0.74 -2.74 1.64
CA LEU A 221 -0.60 -2.84 1.09
C LEU A 221 -1.28 -1.48 1.00
N TYR A 222 -1.87 -1.18 -0.14
CA TYR A 222 -2.63 0.04 -0.39
C TYR A 222 -3.78 0.27 0.60
N THR A 223 -4.42 -0.80 1.05
CA THR A 223 -5.54 -0.75 1.99
C THR A 223 -5.12 -0.74 3.44
N SER A 224 -3.85 -0.46 3.71
CA SER A 224 -3.31 -0.50 5.05
C SER A 224 -3.68 0.71 5.89
N ASP A 225 -4.98 0.96 6.10
CA ASP A 225 -5.46 1.39 7.40
C ASP A 225 -5.39 0.23 8.41
N ALA A 226 -4.81 -0.87 8.00
CA ALA A 226 -4.47 -2.03 8.82
C ALA A 226 -3.09 -1.85 9.49
N ALA A 227 -2.66 -0.62 9.71
CA ALA A 227 -1.52 -0.29 10.56
C ALA A 227 -2.02 0.07 11.97
N ASP A 228 -2.83 -0.82 12.56
CA ASP A 228 -3.09 -0.87 14.00
C ASP A 228 -2.64 -2.24 14.53
#